data_825267c2a719bc31fe1abbc1cbd41c6a
#
_entry.id   825267c2a719bc31fe1abbc1cbd41c6a
#
_cell.length_a   1.000
_cell.length_b   1.000
_cell.length_c   1.000
_cell.angle_alpha   90.00
_cell.angle_beta   90.00
_cell.angle_gamma   90.00
#
_symmetry.space_group_name_H-M   'P 1'
#
loop_
_entity.id
_entity.type
_entity.pdbx_description
1 polymer ?
#
loop_
_entity_poly.entity_id
_entity_poly.type
_entity_poly.pdbx_seq_one_letter_code
_entity_poly.pdbx_strand_id
1 'polypeptide(L)'
;MKLSRRSLMSSASALAIMSCIGSKTALAHLNIASTDQDRELVASVVRAMFPHDRFPDGPYLRTADAIIKKANGSAGLALTLRSGLIDLRANSFGSMSKANATKYLKSIEGSGFFSLVHGSTVTGLYTDSEVHQILGYEGASFDQGGYINRGFNDLDWLPEPRITEYNGD
;
A
#
# COMPACT_ATOMS: atom_id res chain seq x y z
N MET A 1 41.79 12.00 -35.19
CA MET A 1 41.75 10.60 -34.69
C MET A 1 40.73 9.83 -35.54
N LYS A 2 41.17 8.91 -36.44
CA LYS A 2 40.24 8.17 -37.31
C LYS A 2 39.83 6.89 -36.61
N LEU A 3 38.58 6.80 -36.20
CA LEU A 3 38.00 5.59 -35.59
C LEU A 3 37.89 4.51 -36.68
N SER A 4 38.55 3.37 -36.49
CA SER A 4 38.48 2.27 -37.44
C SER A 4 37.17 1.47 -37.25
N ARG A 5 36.61 0.94 -38.37
CA ARG A 5 35.38 0.12 -38.32
C ARG A 5 35.49 -1.10 -37.40
N ARG A 6 36.71 -1.59 -37.16
CA ARG A 6 37.01 -2.72 -36.27
C ARG A 6 36.84 -2.35 -34.77
N SER A 7 37.18 -1.12 -34.37
CA SER A 7 36.99 -0.65 -32.98
C SER A 7 35.53 -0.34 -32.67
N LEU A 8 34.72 0.01 -33.69
CA LEU A 8 33.29 0.23 -33.53
C LEU A 8 32.52 -1.08 -33.30
N MET A 9 32.92 -2.16 -33.97
CA MET A 9 32.29 -3.47 -33.86
C MET A 9 32.60 -4.14 -32.52
N SER A 10 33.79 -3.93 -31.96
CA SER A 10 34.16 -4.49 -30.64
C SER A 10 33.47 -3.76 -29.47
N SER A 11 33.15 -2.47 -29.60
CA SER A 11 32.42 -1.71 -28.61
C SER A 11 30.91 -2.04 -28.58
N ALA A 12 30.32 -2.35 -29.75
CA ALA A 12 28.91 -2.74 -29.84
C ALA A 12 28.65 -4.11 -29.23
N SER A 13 29.58 -5.07 -29.33
CA SER A 13 29.43 -6.40 -28.71
C SER A 13 29.57 -6.36 -27.19
N ALA A 14 30.41 -5.48 -26.65
CA ALA A 14 30.56 -5.32 -25.21
C ALA A 14 29.30 -4.70 -24.55
N LEU A 15 28.64 -3.76 -25.25
CA LEU A 15 27.38 -3.16 -24.77
C LEU A 15 26.22 -4.16 -24.81
N ALA A 16 26.15 -5.05 -25.80
CA ALA A 16 25.10 -6.06 -25.90
C ALA A 16 25.20 -7.14 -24.78
N ILE A 17 26.43 -7.50 -24.39
CA ILE A 17 26.65 -8.47 -23.32
C ILE A 17 26.31 -7.87 -21.93
N MET A 18 26.60 -6.58 -21.72
CA MET A 18 26.21 -5.90 -20.49
C MET A 18 24.70 -5.74 -20.32
N SER A 19 23.94 -5.58 -21.40
CA SER A 19 22.49 -5.47 -21.34
C SER A 19 21.79 -6.80 -20.98
N CYS A 20 22.38 -7.95 -21.27
CA CYS A 20 21.83 -9.27 -20.93
C CYS A 20 22.15 -9.72 -19.49
N ILE A 21 23.25 -9.28 -18.91
CA ILE A 21 23.65 -9.63 -17.55
C ILE A 21 23.03 -8.66 -16.53
N GLY A 22 22.76 -7.42 -16.94
CA GLY A 22 22.28 -6.36 -16.04
C GLY A 22 20.83 -6.48 -15.58
N SER A 23 19.98 -7.26 -16.26
CA SER A 23 18.54 -7.24 -15.97
C SER A 23 18.17 -8.02 -14.68
N LYS A 24 18.85 -9.13 -14.38
CA LYS A 24 18.56 -9.90 -13.14
C LYS A 24 19.27 -9.32 -11.91
N THR A 25 20.49 -8.80 -12.07
CA THR A 25 21.22 -8.14 -10.98
C THR A 25 20.67 -6.76 -10.66
N ALA A 26 20.21 -5.99 -11.66
CA ALA A 26 19.56 -4.70 -11.44
C ALA A 26 18.22 -4.86 -10.70
N LEU A 27 17.45 -5.91 -10.99
CA LEU A 27 16.23 -6.23 -10.27
C LEU A 27 16.49 -6.63 -8.81
N ALA A 28 17.58 -7.37 -8.53
CA ALA A 28 17.94 -7.74 -7.16
C ALA A 28 18.34 -6.52 -6.31
N HIS A 29 18.91 -5.47 -6.90
CA HIS A 29 19.23 -4.22 -6.22
C HIS A 29 18.01 -3.29 -6.04
N LEU A 30 16.91 -3.54 -6.75
CA LEU A 30 15.67 -2.80 -6.61
C LEU A 30 14.74 -3.39 -5.56
N ASN A 31 14.96 -4.64 -5.16
CA ASN A 31 14.20 -5.23 -4.07
C ASN A 31 14.41 -4.41 -2.79
N ILE A 32 13.30 -3.93 -2.25
CA ILE A 32 13.29 -3.34 -0.93
C ILE A 32 13.50 -4.50 0.04
N ALA A 33 14.71 -4.59 0.58
CA ALA A 33 14.92 -5.42 1.74
C ALA A 33 13.94 -4.89 2.80
N SER A 34 13.00 -5.72 3.22
CA SER A 34 12.06 -5.38 4.29
C SER A 34 12.87 -5.21 5.58
N THR A 35 13.44 -4.02 5.78
CA THR A 35 14.00 -3.67 7.08
C THR A 35 12.84 -3.34 8.01
N ASP A 36 12.99 -3.64 9.30
CA ASP A 36 11.97 -3.29 10.28
C ASP A 36 11.61 -1.80 10.21
N GLN A 37 12.59 -0.94 9.95
CA GLN A 37 12.39 0.51 9.77
C GLN A 37 11.52 0.86 8.55
N ASP A 38 11.69 0.19 7.42
CA ASP A 38 10.86 0.39 6.23
C ASP A 38 9.43 -0.05 6.48
N ARG A 39 9.29 -1.21 7.11
CA ARG A 39 8.02 -1.79 7.51
C ARG A 39 7.25 -0.87 8.44
N GLU A 40 7.89 -0.37 9.50
CA GLU A 40 7.29 0.57 10.44
C GLU A 40 6.91 1.90 9.79
N LEU A 41 7.76 2.41 8.88
CA LEU A 41 7.50 3.65 8.16
C LEU A 41 6.28 3.49 7.23
N VAL A 42 6.18 2.39 6.48
CA VAL A 42 4.99 2.10 5.66
C VAL A 42 3.76 1.94 6.54
N ALA A 43 3.85 1.22 7.66
CA ALA A 43 2.74 1.05 8.60
C ALA A 43 2.25 2.39 9.17
N SER A 44 3.17 3.32 9.45
CA SER A 44 2.81 4.67 9.91
C SER A 44 2.04 5.47 8.84
N VAL A 45 2.40 5.31 7.56
CA VAL A 45 1.66 5.91 6.44
C VAL A 45 0.26 5.30 6.34
N VAL A 46 0.16 3.95 6.40
CA VAL A 46 -1.12 3.24 6.37
C VAL A 46 -2.03 3.71 7.50
N ARG A 47 -1.50 3.81 8.73
CA ARG A 47 -2.25 4.32 9.88
C ARG A 47 -2.66 5.79 9.74
N ALA A 48 -1.82 6.63 9.13
CA ALA A 48 -2.17 8.03 8.89
C ALA A 48 -3.25 8.21 7.82
N MET A 49 -3.28 7.32 6.81
CA MET A 49 -4.33 7.30 5.77
C MET A 49 -5.67 6.74 6.30
N PHE A 50 -5.61 5.70 7.15
CA PHE A 50 -6.77 4.99 7.69
C PHE A 50 -6.68 4.92 9.23
N PRO A 51 -6.94 6.03 9.91
CA PRO A 51 -6.79 6.12 11.37
C PRO A 51 -7.99 5.48 12.08
N HIS A 52 -7.84 4.25 12.55
CA HIS A 52 -8.82 3.56 13.37
C HIS A 52 -8.27 3.38 14.78
N ASP A 53 -8.85 4.05 15.76
CA ASP A 53 -8.39 4.00 17.15
C ASP A 53 -8.60 2.61 17.78
N ARG A 54 -9.55 1.81 17.25
CA ARG A 54 -9.84 0.45 17.72
C ARG A 54 -8.89 -0.62 17.18
N PHE A 55 -8.13 -0.33 16.11
CA PHE A 55 -7.26 -1.33 15.49
C PHE A 55 -5.88 -1.30 16.14
N PRO A 56 -5.36 -2.46 16.57
CA PRO A 56 -3.99 -2.58 17.07
C PRO A 56 -2.97 -2.42 15.94
N ASP A 57 -1.67 -2.46 16.27
CA ASP A 57 -0.60 -2.28 15.28
C ASP A 57 -0.44 -3.46 14.32
N GLY A 58 -0.84 -4.67 14.74
CA GLY A 58 -0.69 -5.90 13.97
C GLY A 58 -1.22 -5.82 12.54
N PRO A 59 -2.50 -5.47 12.32
CA PRO A 59 -3.08 -5.31 10.98
C PRO A 59 -2.33 -4.30 10.09
N TYR A 60 -1.88 -3.18 10.67
CA TYR A 60 -1.12 -2.17 9.92
C TYR A 60 0.26 -2.68 9.49
N LEU A 61 0.93 -3.44 10.34
CA LEU A 61 2.22 -4.05 10.02
C LEU A 61 2.07 -5.14 8.95
N ARG A 62 1.04 -5.99 9.04
CA ARG A 62 0.75 -7.00 8.00
C ARG A 62 0.40 -6.36 6.66
N THR A 63 -0.34 -5.24 6.69
CA THR A 63 -0.65 -4.47 5.49
C THR A 63 0.63 -3.87 4.88
N ALA A 64 1.54 -3.34 5.70
CA ALA A 64 2.84 -2.85 5.24
C ALA A 64 3.67 -3.96 4.58
N ASP A 65 3.73 -5.15 5.17
CA ASP A 65 4.41 -6.32 4.59
C ASP A 65 3.81 -6.70 3.22
N ALA A 66 2.48 -6.67 3.10
CA ALA A 66 1.81 -6.96 1.83
C ALA A 66 2.12 -5.90 0.75
N ILE A 67 2.19 -4.62 1.12
CA ILE A 67 2.57 -3.52 0.22
C ILE A 67 4.00 -3.69 -0.27
N ILE A 68 4.95 -3.97 0.63
CA ILE A 68 6.35 -4.19 0.28
C ILE A 68 6.49 -5.42 -0.62
N LYS A 69 5.82 -6.52 -0.30
CA LYS A 69 5.80 -7.73 -1.12
C LYS A 69 5.27 -7.46 -2.52
N LYS A 70 4.14 -6.73 -2.64
CA LYS A 70 3.55 -6.33 -3.92
C LYS A 70 4.50 -5.45 -4.73
N ALA A 71 5.14 -4.49 -4.09
CA ALA A 71 6.10 -3.60 -4.74
C ALA A 71 7.31 -4.39 -5.28
N ASN A 72 7.82 -5.35 -4.53
CA ASN A 72 8.94 -6.20 -4.94
C ASN A 72 8.60 -7.14 -6.10
N GLY A 73 7.32 -7.34 -6.42
CA GLY A 73 6.88 -8.09 -7.60
C GLY A 73 7.07 -7.38 -8.93
N SER A 74 7.38 -6.06 -8.94
CA SER A 74 7.56 -5.25 -10.15
C SER A 74 8.63 -4.19 -9.95
N ALA A 75 9.57 -4.09 -10.89
CA ALA A 75 10.62 -3.08 -10.85
C ALA A 75 10.08 -1.63 -10.76
N GLY A 76 9.00 -1.34 -11.49
CA GLY A 76 8.35 -0.04 -11.45
C GLY A 76 7.74 0.29 -10.08
N LEU A 77 7.04 -0.67 -9.48
CA LEU A 77 6.46 -0.51 -8.14
C LEU A 77 7.54 -0.43 -7.06
N ALA A 78 8.62 -1.20 -7.18
CA ALA A 78 9.76 -1.14 -6.27
C ALA A 78 10.42 0.24 -6.28
N LEU A 79 10.62 0.82 -7.48
CA LEU A 79 11.13 2.18 -7.61
C LEU A 79 10.18 3.21 -7.00
N THR A 80 8.89 3.08 -7.27
CA THR A 80 7.85 3.97 -6.71
C THR A 80 7.84 3.94 -5.18
N LEU A 81 7.85 2.74 -4.58
CA LEU A 81 7.87 2.59 -3.13
C LEU A 81 9.18 3.13 -2.54
N ARG A 82 10.32 2.82 -3.17
CA ARG A 82 11.64 3.29 -2.72
C ARG A 82 11.76 4.81 -2.74
N SER A 83 11.30 5.46 -3.82
CA SER A 83 11.26 6.92 -3.90
C SER A 83 10.41 7.51 -2.78
N GLY A 84 9.20 6.97 -2.57
CA GLY A 84 8.34 7.42 -1.50
C GLY A 84 8.95 7.25 -0.11
N LEU A 85 9.65 6.13 0.17
CA LEU A 85 10.35 5.92 1.45
C LEU A 85 11.48 6.93 1.66
N ILE A 86 12.20 7.29 0.61
CA ILE A 86 13.24 8.34 0.67
C ILE A 86 12.61 9.68 1.04
N ASP A 87 11.52 10.04 0.36
CA ASP A 87 10.81 11.32 0.60
C ASP A 87 10.20 11.37 2.01
N LEU A 88 9.63 10.28 2.49
CA LEU A 88 9.11 10.16 3.85
C LEU A 88 10.19 10.38 4.91
N ARG A 89 11.38 9.78 4.72
CA ARG A 89 12.51 9.97 5.62
C ARG A 89 13.05 11.39 5.58
N ALA A 90 13.20 11.97 4.39
CA ALA A 90 13.65 13.35 4.22
C ALA A 90 12.73 14.36 4.94
N ASN A 91 11.43 14.04 5.01
CA ASN A 91 10.43 14.86 5.70
C ASN A 91 10.18 14.41 7.16
N SER A 92 10.93 13.44 7.68
CA SER A 92 10.76 12.92 9.05
C SER A 92 9.31 12.48 9.36
N PHE A 93 8.65 11.83 8.40
CA PHE A 93 7.23 11.47 8.46
C PHE A 93 6.87 10.68 9.73
N GLY A 94 7.71 9.71 10.13
CA GLY A 94 7.47 8.86 11.30
C GLY A 94 7.37 9.61 12.64
N SER A 95 7.85 10.85 12.71
CA SER A 95 7.76 11.72 13.90
C SER A 95 6.73 12.84 13.77
N MET A 96 5.97 12.89 12.68
CA MET A 96 4.96 13.93 12.47
C MET A 96 3.76 13.76 13.41
N SER A 97 3.15 14.89 13.81
CA SER A 97 1.82 14.86 14.40
C SER A 97 0.76 14.38 13.42
N LYS A 98 -0.36 13.81 13.90
CA LYS A 98 -1.49 13.37 13.06
C LYS A 98 -1.88 14.45 12.02
N ALA A 99 -2.01 15.70 12.43
CA ALA A 99 -2.39 16.82 11.56
C ALA A 99 -1.37 17.08 10.44
N ASN A 100 -0.08 17.05 10.78
CA ASN A 100 0.99 17.26 9.81
C ASN A 100 1.13 16.09 8.85
N ALA A 101 0.99 14.85 9.34
CA ALA A 101 0.99 13.65 8.51
C ALA A 101 -0.17 13.69 7.50
N THR A 102 -1.38 14.04 7.93
CA THR A 102 -2.53 14.21 7.01
C THR A 102 -2.29 15.30 5.97
N LYS A 103 -1.73 16.44 6.38
CA LYS A 103 -1.39 17.53 5.46
C LYS A 103 -0.34 17.12 4.44
N TYR A 104 0.69 16.41 4.88
CA TYR A 104 1.72 15.87 4.00
C TYR A 104 1.12 14.88 2.99
N LEU A 105 0.32 13.90 3.45
CA LEU A 105 -0.32 12.92 2.57
C LEU A 105 -1.23 13.57 1.54
N LYS A 106 -1.99 14.60 1.90
CA LYS A 106 -2.78 15.39 0.95
C LYS A 106 -1.92 16.07 -0.11
N SER A 107 -0.71 16.53 0.24
CA SER A 107 0.19 17.18 -0.73
C SER A 107 0.75 16.23 -1.78
N ILE A 108 0.77 14.92 -1.51
CA ILE A 108 1.27 13.88 -2.42
C ILE A 108 0.17 12.97 -2.99
N GLU A 109 -1.11 13.32 -2.79
CA GLU A 109 -2.27 12.49 -3.17
C GLU A 109 -2.26 12.05 -4.64
N GLY A 110 -1.77 12.90 -5.56
CA GLY A 110 -1.64 12.55 -6.98
C GLY A 110 -0.42 11.67 -7.34
N SER A 111 0.42 11.28 -6.38
CA SER A 111 1.64 10.53 -6.65
C SER A 111 1.39 9.03 -6.82
N GLY A 112 2.28 8.38 -7.59
CA GLY A 112 2.26 6.92 -7.73
C GLY A 112 2.49 6.18 -6.39
N PHE A 113 3.29 6.77 -5.49
CA PHE A 113 3.49 6.24 -4.15
C PHE A 113 2.18 6.25 -3.34
N PHE A 114 1.47 7.38 -3.31
CA PHE A 114 0.19 7.48 -2.62
C PHE A 114 -0.81 6.46 -3.17
N SER A 115 -0.96 6.39 -4.49
CA SER A 115 -1.88 5.46 -5.16
C SER A 115 -1.55 4.00 -4.85
N LEU A 116 -0.25 3.62 -4.83
CA LEU A 116 0.19 2.28 -4.47
C LEU A 116 -0.19 1.92 -3.04
N VAL A 117 0.14 2.78 -2.07
CA VAL A 117 -0.12 2.53 -0.65
C VAL A 117 -1.62 2.55 -0.38
N HIS A 118 -2.34 3.57 -0.83
CA HIS A 118 -3.78 3.72 -0.63
C HIS A 118 -4.57 2.51 -1.18
N GLY A 119 -4.39 2.19 -2.48
CA GLY A 119 -5.11 1.09 -3.11
C GLY A 119 -4.80 -0.28 -2.50
N SER A 120 -3.55 -0.49 -2.05
CA SER A 120 -3.18 -1.74 -1.37
C SER A 120 -3.71 -1.81 0.06
N THR A 121 -3.83 -0.67 0.74
CA THR A 121 -4.38 -0.59 2.10
C THR A 121 -5.87 -0.90 2.13
N VAL A 122 -6.65 -0.34 1.20
CA VAL A 122 -8.10 -0.62 1.11
C VAL A 122 -8.36 -2.13 1.06
N THR A 123 -7.59 -2.85 0.27
CA THR A 123 -7.74 -4.31 0.20
C THR A 123 -7.11 -5.00 1.42
N GLY A 124 -5.85 -4.69 1.75
CA GLY A 124 -5.08 -5.43 2.76
C GLY A 124 -5.61 -5.28 4.19
N LEU A 125 -5.94 -4.05 4.59
CA LEU A 125 -6.39 -3.77 5.95
C LEU A 125 -7.78 -4.35 6.22
N TYR A 126 -8.72 -4.19 5.29
CA TYR A 126 -10.11 -4.62 5.48
C TYR A 126 -10.38 -6.07 5.09
N THR A 127 -9.37 -6.83 4.65
CA THR A 127 -9.42 -8.29 4.53
C THR A 127 -8.66 -9.01 5.64
N ASP A 128 -8.08 -8.26 6.57
CA ASP A 128 -7.37 -8.83 7.72
C ASP A 128 -8.37 -9.46 8.71
N SER A 129 -8.09 -10.70 9.11
CA SER A 129 -8.99 -11.47 9.99
C SER A 129 -9.17 -10.85 11.37
N GLU A 130 -8.15 -10.20 11.90
CA GLU A 130 -8.23 -9.50 13.20
C GLU A 130 -9.13 -8.25 13.09
N VAL A 131 -9.02 -7.53 11.96
CA VAL A 131 -9.91 -6.40 11.65
C VAL A 131 -11.36 -6.86 11.52
N HIS A 132 -11.61 -7.98 10.82
CA HIS A 132 -12.94 -8.58 10.71
C HIS A 132 -13.54 -8.89 12.10
N GLN A 133 -12.75 -9.50 12.98
CA GLN A 133 -13.19 -9.81 14.35
C GLN A 133 -13.53 -8.54 15.15
N ILE A 134 -12.70 -7.50 15.06
CA ILE A 134 -12.92 -6.22 15.75
C ILE A 134 -14.19 -5.52 15.25
N LEU A 135 -14.46 -5.63 13.93
CA LEU A 135 -15.65 -5.03 13.30
C LEU A 135 -16.91 -5.89 13.45
N GLY A 136 -16.80 -7.12 13.94
CA GLY A 136 -17.92 -8.06 14.00
C GLY A 136 -18.33 -8.61 12.62
N TYR A 137 -17.42 -8.56 11.62
CA TYR A 137 -17.71 -9.12 10.31
C TYR A 137 -17.49 -10.63 10.30
N GLU A 138 -18.56 -11.38 10.10
CA GLU A 138 -18.56 -12.85 10.14
C GLU A 138 -18.04 -13.54 8.86
N GLY A 139 -17.62 -12.76 7.87
CA GLY A 139 -17.18 -13.26 6.58
C GLY A 139 -18.31 -13.33 5.54
N ALA A 140 -18.01 -13.94 4.40
CA ALA A 140 -18.96 -14.09 3.31
C ALA A 140 -20.14 -14.99 3.72
N SER A 141 -21.35 -14.55 3.41
CA SER A 141 -22.57 -15.32 3.72
C SER A 141 -22.80 -16.50 2.76
N PHE A 142 -22.09 -16.53 1.64
CA PHE A 142 -22.29 -17.51 0.59
C PHE A 142 -22.15 -18.95 1.10
N ASP A 143 -21.09 -19.26 1.84
CA ASP A 143 -20.82 -20.59 2.39
C ASP A 143 -21.76 -20.97 3.54
N GLN A 144 -22.60 -20.02 3.99
CA GLN A 144 -23.50 -20.16 5.14
C GLN A 144 -24.98 -20.06 4.72
N GLY A 145 -25.28 -20.32 3.45
CA GLY A 145 -26.65 -20.29 2.93
C GLY A 145 -27.13 -18.91 2.48
N GLY A 146 -26.26 -17.95 2.30
CA GLY A 146 -26.58 -16.59 1.87
C GLY A 146 -27.21 -15.77 2.98
N TYR A 147 -28.06 -14.79 2.60
CA TYR A 147 -28.71 -13.85 3.52
C TYR A 147 -30.08 -14.26 4.01
N ILE A 148 -30.54 -15.50 3.72
CA ILE A 148 -31.91 -15.93 4.06
C ILE A 148 -32.21 -15.83 5.56
N ASN A 149 -31.21 -16.10 6.41
CA ASN A 149 -31.33 -16.04 7.87
C ASN A 149 -30.34 -15.08 8.54
N ARG A 150 -29.77 -14.13 7.76
CA ARG A 150 -28.71 -13.26 8.21
C ARG A 150 -28.93 -11.81 7.75
N GLY A 151 -28.40 -10.85 8.51
CA GLY A 151 -28.41 -9.44 8.14
C GLY A 151 -29.75 -8.74 8.36
N PHE A 152 -30.68 -9.35 9.10
CA PHE A 152 -31.98 -8.76 9.45
C PHE A 152 -32.01 -8.07 10.81
N ASN A 153 -30.91 -8.10 11.55
CA ASN A 153 -30.82 -7.43 12.84
C ASN A 153 -30.76 -5.92 12.62
N ASP A 154 -31.58 -5.21 13.36
CA ASP A 154 -31.52 -3.77 13.41
C ASP A 154 -30.18 -3.29 13.96
N LEU A 155 -29.69 -2.19 13.39
CA LEU A 155 -28.47 -1.54 13.87
C LEU A 155 -28.85 -0.69 15.09
N ASP A 156 -28.38 -1.07 16.25
CA ASP A 156 -28.67 -0.42 17.54
C ASP A 156 -28.07 1.00 17.68
N TRP A 157 -27.10 1.32 16.81
CA TRP A 157 -26.46 2.63 16.75
C TRP A 157 -27.16 3.65 15.85
N LEU A 158 -28.20 3.26 15.12
CA LEU A 158 -29.01 4.19 14.31
C LEU A 158 -30.01 4.94 15.22
N PRO A 159 -30.19 6.25 15.02
CA PRO A 159 -31.18 7.03 15.77
C PRO A 159 -32.62 6.54 15.47
N GLU A 160 -33.46 6.57 16.51
CA GLU A 160 -34.89 6.34 16.40
C GLU A 160 -35.66 7.68 16.51
N PRO A 161 -36.72 7.90 15.73
CA PRO A 161 -37.24 7.00 14.67
C PRO A 161 -36.37 7.06 13.42
N ARG A 162 -36.22 5.95 12.76
CA ARG A 162 -35.47 5.87 11.49
C ARG A 162 -36.16 6.70 10.43
N ILE A 163 -36.67 6.56 9.48
CA ILE A 163 -37.51 7.38 8.63
C ILE A 163 -38.95 6.96 8.83
N THR A 164 -39.76 7.79 9.44
CA THR A 164 -41.15 7.46 9.73
C THR A 164 -42.11 7.82 8.61
N GLU A 165 -41.83 8.92 7.88
CA GLU A 165 -42.63 9.34 6.73
C GLU A 165 -41.77 10.15 5.75
N TYR A 166 -41.89 9.87 4.45
CA TYR A 166 -41.44 10.72 3.39
C TYR A 166 -42.61 11.64 3.01
N ASN A 167 -42.62 12.85 3.50
CA ASN A 167 -43.55 13.89 3.03
C ASN A 167 -42.90 14.46 1.77
N GLY A 168 -43.21 13.82 0.63
CA GLY A 168 -42.73 14.27 -0.67
C GLY A 168 -43.30 15.67 -0.99
N ASP A 169 -42.44 16.67 -0.92
CA ASP A 169 -42.54 17.97 -1.56
C ASP A 169 -41.74 17.99 -2.86
#